data_2e003d6755550443fbdceb348011c57c
#
_entry.id   2e003d6755550443fbdceb348011c57c
#
_cell.length_a   1.000
_cell.length_b   1.000
_cell.length_c   1.000
_cell.angle_alpha   90.00
_cell.angle_beta   90.00
_cell.angle_gamma   90.00
#
_symmetry.space_group_name_H-M   'P 1'
#
loop_
_entity.id
_entity.type
_entity.pdbx_description
1 polymer ?
#
loop_
_entity_poly.entity_id
_entity_poly.type
_entity_poly.pdbx_seq_one_letter_code
_entity_poly.pdbx_strand_id
1 'polypeptide(L)'
;MKVLQDIWILTNSGIVLFNRVFDKQMKTQLFGALMSALNSFAENLAEGGLSNFELSNKKFIIMKKNDILYVANASKKVKQKKVVEQLEKVSEKFFELYPVEWLKTKWDNDVNVFEDFKNHIGDSLEDPIKKFWDGF
;
A
#
# COMPACT_ATOMS: atom_id res chain seq x y z
N MET A 1 16.10 -2.19 2.31
CA MET A 1 16.11 -0.79 2.76
C MET A 1 14.74 -0.41 3.30
N LYS A 2 14.68 0.15 4.50
CA LYS A 2 13.42 0.49 5.16
C LYS A 2 12.98 1.90 4.73
N VAL A 3 12.03 1.98 3.83
CA VAL A 3 11.63 3.22 3.18
C VAL A 3 10.17 3.59 3.44
N LEU A 4 9.29 2.59 3.41
CA LEU A 4 7.84 2.83 3.49
C LEU A 4 7.39 3.05 4.93
N GLN A 5 6.63 4.11 5.17
CA GLN A 5 6.06 4.43 6.49
C GLN A 5 4.67 3.81 6.64
N ASP A 6 3.71 4.32 5.90
CA ASP A 6 2.37 3.78 5.88
C ASP A 6 2.17 3.02 4.57
N ILE A 7 1.49 1.88 4.65
CA ILE A 7 1.19 1.07 3.48
C ILE A 7 -0.23 0.51 3.55
N TRP A 8 -0.88 0.48 2.40
CA TRP A 8 -2.19 -0.16 2.21
C TRP A 8 -2.10 -1.06 0.99
N ILE A 9 -2.63 -2.26 1.11
CA ILE A 9 -2.84 -3.17 -0.01
C ILE A 9 -4.33 -3.38 -0.12
N LEU A 10 -4.92 -3.03 -1.26
CA LEU A 10 -6.37 -3.07 -1.42
C LEU A 10 -6.77 -3.59 -2.79
N THR A 11 -7.98 -4.11 -2.85
CA THR A 11 -8.56 -4.52 -4.12
C THR A 11 -8.93 -3.30 -4.96
N ASN A 12 -9.12 -3.51 -6.25
CA ASN A 12 -9.56 -2.46 -7.16
C ASN A 12 -10.95 -1.91 -6.78
N SER A 13 -11.73 -2.68 -6.03
CA SER A 13 -13.06 -2.26 -5.51
C SER A 13 -12.98 -1.53 -4.17
N GLY A 14 -11.79 -1.38 -3.59
CA GLY A 14 -11.59 -0.59 -2.38
C GLY A 14 -11.56 -1.36 -1.06
N ILE A 15 -11.56 -2.69 -1.10
CA ILE A 15 -11.45 -3.50 0.11
C ILE A 15 -9.98 -3.54 0.53
N VAL A 16 -9.69 -3.08 1.74
CA VAL A 16 -8.32 -3.10 2.28
C VAL A 16 -8.01 -4.50 2.78
N LEU A 17 -7.02 -5.14 2.15
CA LEU A 17 -6.57 -6.49 2.50
C LEU A 17 -5.55 -6.43 3.63
N PHE A 18 -4.63 -5.48 3.55
CA PHE A 18 -3.58 -5.31 4.53
C PHE A 18 -3.24 -3.83 4.67
N ASN A 19 -2.93 -3.40 5.89
CA ASN A 19 -2.44 -2.05 6.13
C ASN A 19 -1.50 -2.04 7.32
N ARG A 20 -0.58 -1.07 7.29
CA ARG A 20 0.25 -0.71 8.42
C ARG A 20 0.32 0.82 8.41
N VAL A 21 -0.39 1.44 9.35
CA VAL A 21 -0.60 2.89 9.36
C VAL A 21 -0.28 3.43 10.75
N PHE A 22 0.52 4.49 10.81
CA PHE A 22 0.85 5.17 12.06
C PHE A 22 -0.12 6.31 12.38
N ASP A 23 -0.77 6.88 11.37
CA ASP A 23 -1.75 7.95 11.58
C ASP A 23 -3.10 7.35 11.98
N LYS A 24 -3.43 7.46 13.27
CA LYS A 24 -4.66 6.92 13.84
C LYS A 24 -5.93 7.62 13.35
N GLN A 25 -5.80 8.78 12.73
CA GLN A 25 -6.95 9.52 12.20
C GLN A 25 -7.43 8.95 10.87
N MET A 26 -6.62 8.12 10.21
CA MET A 26 -7.00 7.50 8.95
C MET A 26 -7.85 6.25 9.20
N LYS A 27 -9.13 6.33 8.85
CA LYS A 27 -10.05 5.19 8.92
C LYS A 27 -9.79 4.30 7.70
N THR A 28 -9.26 3.12 7.94
CA THR A 28 -8.72 2.21 6.92
C THR A 28 -9.67 1.93 5.76
N GLN A 29 -10.91 1.54 6.04
CA GLN A 29 -11.85 1.17 4.97
C GLN A 29 -12.37 2.39 4.21
N LEU A 30 -12.50 3.54 4.87
CA LEU A 30 -12.85 4.78 4.18
C LEU A 30 -11.72 5.23 3.24
N PHE A 31 -10.49 5.07 3.67
CA PHE A 31 -9.32 5.36 2.83
C PHE A 31 -9.31 4.47 1.59
N GLY A 32 -9.59 3.18 1.76
CA GLY A 32 -9.66 2.23 0.65
C GLY A 32 -10.73 2.60 -0.36
N ALA A 33 -11.93 2.97 0.12
CA ALA A 33 -13.03 3.41 -0.74
C ALA A 33 -12.65 4.66 -1.53
N LEU A 34 -12.00 5.64 -0.88
CA LEU A 34 -11.55 6.87 -1.54
C LEU A 34 -10.52 6.55 -2.62
N MET A 35 -9.54 5.70 -2.33
CA MET A 35 -8.51 5.33 -3.30
C MET A 35 -9.09 4.62 -4.50
N SER A 36 -10.04 3.71 -4.29
CA SER A 36 -10.72 3.02 -5.37
C SER A 36 -11.49 3.99 -6.26
N ALA A 37 -12.22 4.93 -5.66
CA ALA A 37 -12.98 5.93 -6.40
C ALA A 37 -12.05 6.84 -7.22
N LEU A 38 -10.96 7.31 -6.63
CA LEU A 38 -9.99 8.17 -7.31
C LEU A 38 -9.31 7.43 -8.46
N ASN A 39 -8.92 6.18 -8.26
CA ASN A 39 -8.30 5.38 -9.29
C ASN A 39 -9.25 5.12 -10.46
N SER A 40 -10.49 4.77 -10.18
CA SER A 40 -11.51 4.55 -11.21
C SER A 40 -11.75 5.80 -12.04
N PHE A 41 -11.85 6.95 -11.39
CA PHE A 41 -12.01 8.24 -12.07
C PHE A 41 -10.80 8.54 -12.97
N ALA A 42 -9.59 8.34 -12.44
CA ALA A 42 -8.36 8.61 -13.16
C ALA A 42 -8.19 7.68 -14.37
N GLU A 43 -8.59 6.41 -14.28
CA GLU A 43 -8.53 5.46 -15.41
C GLU A 43 -9.42 5.89 -16.58
N ASN A 44 -10.52 6.60 -16.31
CA ASN A 44 -11.37 7.17 -17.35
C ASN A 44 -10.73 8.36 -18.07
N LEU A 45 -9.73 8.98 -17.47
CA LEU A 45 -9.04 10.15 -18.03
C LEU A 45 -7.71 9.78 -18.68
N ALA A 46 -7.03 8.77 -18.16
CA ALA A 46 -5.70 8.40 -18.61
C ALA A 46 -5.46 6.90 -18.40
N GLU A 47 -4.82 6.28 -19.39
CA GLU A 47 -4.39 4.89 -19.25
C GLU A 47 -3.44 4.75 -18.06
N GLY A 48 -3.62 3.67 -17.26
CA GLY A 48 -2.83 3.41 -16.07
C GLY A 48 -3.36 4.05 -14.80
N GLY A 49 -4.36 4.93 -14.89
CA GLY A 49 -5.03 5.51 -13.74
C GLY A 49 -4.16 6.47 -12.92
N LEU A 50 -4.30 6.39 -11.60
CA LEU A 50 -3.65 7.29 -10.65
C LEU A 50 -2.31 6.70 -10.19
N SER A 51 -1.22 7.45 -10.30
CA SER A 51 0.10 6.99 -9.85
C SER A 51 0.57 7.64 -8.55
N ASN A 52 0.04 8.81 -8.23
CA ASN A 52 0.33 9.49 -6.97
C ASN A 52 -0.74 10.54 -6.70
N PHE A 53 -0.85 10.97 -5.44
CA PHE A 53 -1.65 12.12 -5.06
C PHE A 53 -1.09 12.74 -3.79
N GLU A 54 -1.43 14.02 -3.55
CA GLU A 54 -0.96 14.74 -2.38
C GLU A 54 -2.14 15.28 -1.56
N LEU A 55 -2.04 15.11 -0.25
CA LEU A 55 -2.77 15.89 0.71
C LEU A 55 -1.85 17.03 1.16
N SER A 56 -2.36 18.00 1.92
CA SER A 56 -1.60 19.21 2.24
C SER A 56 -0.20 18.95 2.82
N ASN A 57 0.00 17.84 3.50
CA ASN A 57 1.27 17.52 4.15
C ASN A 57 1.78 16.08 3.89
N LYS A 58 1.11 15.34 3.00
CA LYS A 58 1.48 13.95 2.72
C LYS A 58 1.38 13.65 1.23
N LYS A 59 2.36 12.93 0.72
CA LYS A 59 2.35 12.42 -0.65
C LYS A 59 2.25 10.90 -0.64
N PHE A 60 1.31 10.39 -1.40
CA PHE A 60 1.05 8.96 -1.52
C PHE A 60 1.43 8.51 -2.93
N ILE A 61 2.07 7.36 -3.00
CA ILE A 61 2.45 6.70 -4.25
C ILE A 61 1.56 5.48 -4.40
N ILE A 62 1.01 5.29 -5.59
CA ILE A 62 0.11 4.19 -5.91
C ILE A 62 0.72 3.35 -7.01
N MET A 63 0.74 2.04 -6.80
CA MET A 63 1.14 1.08 -7.81
C MET A 63 0.03 0.05 -7.97
N LYS A 64 -0.37 -0.23 -9.19
CA LYS A 64 -1.37 -1.25 -9.49
C LYS A 64 -0.71 -2.46 -10.12
N LYS A 65 -1.04 -3.66 -9.63
CA LYS A 65 -0.52 -4.90 -10.19
C LYS A 65 -1.56 -6.02 -9.99
N ASN A 66 -1.99 -6.63 -11.09
CA ASN A 66 -2.99 -7.72 -11.08
C ASN A 66 -4.27 -7.35 -10.33
N ASP A 67 -4.79 -6.15 -10.59
CA ASP A 67 -6.00 -5.59 -9.97
C ASP A 67 -5.91 -5.35 -8.47
N ILE A 68 -4.70 -5.38 -7.91
CA ILE A 68 -4.42 -5.01 -6.53
C ILE A 68 -3.70 -3.66 -6.52
N LEU A 69 -4.16 -2.75 -5.67
CA LEU A 69 -3.55 -1.44 -5.48
C LEU A 69 -2.62 -1.47 -4.27
N TYR A 70 -1.40 -0.99 -4.46
CA TYR A 70 -0.41 -0.84 -3.41
C TYR A 70 -0.19 0.66 -3.20
N VAL A 71 -0.59 1.16 -2.04
CA VAL A 71 -0.51 2.59 -1.71
C VAL A 71 0.44 2.75 -0.54
N ALA A 72 1.38 3.67 -0.66
CA ALA A 72 2.33 3.91 0.43
C ALA A 72 2.76 5.36 0.46
N ASN A 73 3.23 5.78 1.61
CA ASN A 73 3.97 7.02 1.75
C ASN A 73 5.35 6.75 2.35
N ALA A 74 6.20 7.75 2.26
CA ALA A 74 7.56 7.69 2.79
C ALA A 74 7.97 9.11 3.20
N SER A 75 9.14 9.25 3.84
CA SER A 75 9.70 10.55 4.13
C SER A 75 9.80 11.39 2.86
N LYS A 76 9.55 12.70 2.95
CA LYS A 76 9.66 13.63 1.81
C LYS A 76 11.03 13.62 1.14
N LYS A 77 12.06 13.17 1.85
CA LYS A 77 13.42 13.07 1.33
C LYS A 77 13.62 11.88 0.40
N VAL A 78 12.70 10.92 0.42
CA VAL A 78 12.79 9.71 -0.40
C VAL A 78 12.20 9.99 -1.77
N LYS A 79 12.95 9.66 -2.82
CA LYS A 79 12.49 9.84 -4.20
C LYS A 79 11.38 8.83 -4.52
N GLN A 80 10.43 9.24 -5.35
CA GLN A 80 9.33 8.38 -5.78
C GLN A 80 9.82 7.04 -6.34
N LYS A 81 10.91 7.06 -7.10
CA LYS A 81 11.50 5.84 -7.66
C LYS A 81 11.83 4.81 -6.57
N LYS A 82 12.36 5.25 -5.44
CA LYS A 82 12.71 4.37 -4.32
C LYS A 82 11.45 3.78 -3.68
N VAL A 83 10.39 4.57 -3.56
CA VAL A 83 9.11 4.09 -3.03
C VAL A 83 8.54 3.01 -3.95
N VAL A 84 8.56 3.25 -5.27
CA VAL A 84 8.06 2.29 -6.25
C VAL A 84 8.88 0.99 -6.20
N GLU A 85 10.20 1.08 -6.09
CA GLU A 85 11.06 -0.11 -5.95
C GLU A 85 10.66 -0.96 -4.74
N GLN A 86 10.39 -0.31 -3.60
CA GLN A 86 9.96 -1.04 -2.40
C GLN A 86 8.55 -1.62 -2.55
N LEU A 87 7.64 -0.89 -3.19
CA LEU A 87 6.30 -1.42 -3.49
C LEU A 87 6.36 -2.62 -4.43
N GLU A 88 7.29 -2.62 -5.40
CA GLU A 88 7.51 -3.78 -6.27
C GLU A 88 7.91 -5.00 -5.44
N LYS A 89 8.84 -4.85 -4.51
CA LYS A 89 9.27 -5.94 -3.62
C LYS A 89 8.13 -6.43 -2.75
N VAL A 90 7.32 -5.51 -2.22
CA VAL A 90 6.16 -5.84 -1.41
C VAL A 90 5.15 -6.64 -2.24
N SER A 91 4.89 -6.22 -3.48
CA SER A 91 3.96 -6.92 -4.36
C SER A 91 4.43 -8.31 -4.73
N GLU A 92 5.72 -8.48 -4.99
CA GLU A 92 6.30 -9.79 -5.27
C GLU A 92 6.12 -10.73 -4.08
N LYS A 93 6.40 -10.25 -2.87
CA LYS A 93 6.23 -11.05 -1.65
C LYS A 93 4.74 -11.35 -1.41
N PHE A 94 3.86 -10.38 -1.65
CA PHE A 94 2.43 -10.58 -1.46
C PHE A 94 1.90 -11.68 -2.39
N PHE A 95 2.24 -11.64 -3.68
CA PHE A 95 1.78 -12.66 -4.62
C PHE A 95 2.50 -14.00 -4.46
N GLU A 96 3.68 -14.03 -3.84
CA GLU A 96 4.34 -15.28 -3.46
C GLU A 96 3.55 -16.01 -2.38
N LEU A 97 3.07 -15.28 -1.39
CA LEU A 97 2.30 -15.83 -0.27
C LEU A 97 0.81 -16.01 -0.61
N TYR A 98 0.26 -15.13 -1.43
CA TYR A 98 -1.15 -15.10 -1.80
C TYR A 98 -1.27 -15.02 -3.33
N PRO A 99 -1.12 -16.17 -4.04
CA PRO A 99 -1.10 -16.16 -5.51
C PRO A 99 -2.36 -15.54 -6.11
N VAL A 100 -2.20 -14.87 -7.24
CA VAL A 100 -3.31 -14.21 -7.96
C VAL A 100 -4.47 -15.17 -8.19
N GLU A 101 -4.17 -16.39 -8.61
CA GLU A 101 -5.20 -17.39 -8.88
C GLU A 101 -5.99 -17.76 -7.61
N TRP A 102 -5.28 -17.93 -6.49
CA TRP A 102 -5.92 -18.19 -5.21
C TRP A 102 -6.82 -17.03 -4.79
N LEU A 103 -6.37 -15.79 -4.96
CA LEU A 103 -7.15 -14.60 -4.62
C LEU A 103 -8.43 -14.51 -5.43
N LYS A 104 -8.39 -14.90 -6.70
CA LYS A 104 -9.55 -14.82 -7.60
C LYS A 104 -10.54 -15.96 -7.41
N THR A 105 -10.07 -17.15 -7.03
CA THR A 105 -10.89 -18.38 -7.08
C THR A 105 -11.16 -19.02 -5.73
N LYS A 106 -10.27 -18.88 -4.75
CA LYS A 106 -10.35 -19.63 -3.48
C LYS A 106 -10.46 -18.77 -2.23
N TRP A 107 -10.10 -17.49 -2.32
CA TRP A 107 -10.19 -16.60 -1.16
C TRP A 107 -11.67 -16.35 -0.81
N ASP A 108 -12.00 -16.50 0.47
CA ASP A 108 -13.37 -16.40 0.99
C ASP A 108 -13.74 -15.00 1.45
N ASN A 109 -12.97 -13.99 1.05
CA ASN A 109 -13.13 -12.57 1.42
C ASN A 109 -12.87 -12.26 2.90
N ASP A 110 -12.26 -13.17 3.64
CA ASP A 110 -11.80 -12.91 5.00
C ASP A 110 -10.44 -12.20 4.95
N VAL A 111 -10.43 -10.91 5.31
CA VAL A 111 -9.20 -10.10 5.27
C VAL A 111 -8.22 -10.46 6.37
N ASN A 112 -8.64 -11.18 7.42
CA ASN A 112 -7.77 -11.55 8.52
C ASN A 112 -6.64 -12.50 8.08
N VAL A 113 -6.82 -13.21 6.96
CA VAL A 113 -5.77 -14.11 6.43
C VAL A 113 -4.50 -13.35 6.03
N PHE A 114 -4.58 -12.04 5.82
CA PHE A 114 -3.44 -11.22 5.43
C PHE A 114 -2.68 -10.61 6.59
N GLU A 115 -3.14 -10.77 7.84
CA GLU A 115 -2.50 -10.16 9.01
C GLU A 115 -1.04 -10.58 9.18
N ASP A 116 -0.72 -11.82 8.87
CA ASP A 116 0.64 -12.34 8.99
C ASP A 116 1.62 -11.72 7.99
N PHE A 117 1.10 -11.02 6.97
CA PHE A 117 1.96 -10.41 5.96
C PHE A 117 2.95 -9.40 6.57
N LYS A 118 2.61 -8.77 7.66
CA LYS A 118 3.51 -7.83 8.36
C LYS A 118 4.85 -8.46 8.72
N ASN A 119 4.87 -9.78 8.96
CA ASN A 119 6.08 -10.52 9.33
C ASN A 119 7.00 -10.80 8.14
N HIS A 120 6.55 -10.51 6.92
CA HIS A 120 7.29 -10.81 5.69
C HIS A 120 7.85 -9.57 5.00
N ILE A 121 7.47 -8.36 5.42
CA ILE A 121 7.86 -7.12 4.74
C ILE A 121 8.59 -6.13 5.65
N GLY A 122 9.09 -6.58 6.81
CA GLY A 122 9.79 -5.71 7.75
C GLY A 122 10.97 -4.96 7.15
N ASP A 123 11.63 -5.53 6.14
CA ASP A 123 12.79 -4.92 5.50
C ASP A 123 12.42 -3.70 4.64
N SER A 124 11.17 -3.60 4.19
CA SER A 124 10.70 -2.47 3.38
C SER A 124 10.06 -1.38 4.23
N LEU A 125 9.70 -1.68 5.48
CA LEU A 125 8.93 -0.78 6.32
C LEU A 125 9.82 -0.01 7.29
N GLU A 126 9.62 1.31 7.34
CA GLU A 126 10.24 2.20 8.31
C GLU A 126 9.27 2.43 9.47
N ASP A 127 9.78 2.33 10.70
CA ASP A 127 9.04 2.72 11.88
C ASP A 127 9.48 4.14 12.26
N PRO A 128 8.66 5.17 12.07
CA PRO A 128 9.04 6.55 12.37
C PRO A 128 9.36 6.78 13.85
N ILE A 129 8.68 6.07 14.73
CA ILE A 129 8.91 6.20 16.18
C ILE A 129 10.26 5.59 16.54
N LYS A 130 10.55 4.38 16.05
CA LYS A 130 11.83 3.72 16.27
C LYS A 130 12.98 4.53 15.70
N LYS A 131 12.82 5.07 14.50
CA LYS A 131 13.84 5.90 13.87
C LYS A 131 14.15 7.15 14.70
N PHE A 132 13.12 7.78 15.27
CA PHE A 132 13.28 8.92 16.16
C PHE A 132 14.11 8.56 17.38
N TRP A 133 13.81 7.44 18.04
CA TRP A 133 14.55 6.98 19.22
C TRP A 133 15.98 6.56 18.89
N ASP A 134 16.19 5.90 17.75
CA ASP A 134 17.53 5.48 17.29
C ASP A 134 18.41 6.68 16.96
N GLY A 135 17.83 7.86 16.76
CA GLY A 135 18.57 9.10 16.50
C GLY A 135 19.15 9.74 17.78
N PHE A 136 18.81 9.20 18.93
CA PHE A 136 19.37 9.63 20.21
C PHE A 136 20.47 8.67 20.65
#